data_d2166e689fa2e9b4379e2c2645720da1
#
_entry.id   d2166e689fa2e9b4379e2c2645720da1
#
_cell.length_a   1.000
_cell.length_b   1.000
_cell.length_c   1.000
_cell.angle_alpha   90.00
_cell.angle_beta   90.00
_cell.angle_gamma   90.00
#
_symmetry.space_group_name_H-M   'P 1'
#
loop_
_entity.id
_entity.type
_entity.pdbx_description
1 polymer ?
#
loop_
_entity_poly.entity_id
_entity_poly.type
_entity_poly.pdbx_seq_one_letter_code
_entity_poly.pdbx_strand_id
1 'polypeptide(L)'
;MDDISNLSDTVTSNGQQLNADDLISADKIITVTGIKRSTSKQQPLSIDYYGMQPNRPFKPCLTMRKILFAEWGTDGRQWVGKSMKLYRDSEVKFGTEKTGGIRISHLSDIEKQAVHNLLVSKMKRQEFTINKLPTYPQTDFDQKAAAWIEAIKAGKITLDQVIEKASATGVLTATQIEFLKGSIKNA
;
A
#
# COMPACT_ATOMS: atom_id res chain seq x y z
N MET A 1 -8.91 20.83 -23.80
CA MET A 1 -7.48 21.15 -23.58
C MET A 1 -7.00 20.15 -22.56
N ASP A 2 -6.17 19.22 -22.97
CA ASP A 2 -5.70 18.17 -22.06
C ASP A 2 -4.85 18.82 -20.98
N ASP A 3 -5.09 18.42 -19.73
CA ASP A 3 -4.34 18.93 -18.58
C ASP A 3 -2.90 18.38 -18.62
N ILE A 4 -1.95 19.22 -18.96
CA ILE A 4 -0.51 18.89 -19.01
C ILE A 4 0.21 19.17 -17.70
N SER A 5 -0.50 19.50 -16.62
CA SER A 5 0.10 19.80 -15.30
C SER A 5 0.58 18.55 -14.60
N ASN A 6 0.08 17.36 -14.98
CA ASN A 6 0.50 16.09 -14.41
C ASN A 6 0.57 15.01 -15.51
N LEU A 7 1.78 14.59 -15.85
CA LEU A 7 2.06 13.56 -16.87
C LEU A 7 2.37 12.18 -16.26
N SER A 8 2.07 11.95 -15.00
CA SER A 8 2.40 10.70 -14.30
C SER A 8 1.72 9.45 -14.88
N ASP A 9 0.57 9.61 -15.52
CA ASP A 9 -0.15 8.55 -16.22
C ASP A 9 0.55 8.07 -17.49
N THR A 10 1.36 8.93 -18.12
CA THR A 10 2.07 8.60 -19.37
C THR A 10 3.23 7.61 -19.17
N VAL A 11 3.72 7.47 -17.93
CA VAL A 11 4.83 6.55 -17.57
C VAL A 11 4.35 5.29 -16.88
N THR A 12 3.04 5.11 -16.74
CA THR A 12 2.46 3.92 -16.11
C THR A 12 2.55 2.73 -17.04
N SER A 13 3.19 1.64 -16.58
CA SER A 13 3.28 0.42 -17.37
C SER A 13 1.89 -0.24 -17.54
N ASN A 14 1.61 -0.82 -18.72
CA ASN A 14 0.36 -1.54 -19.03
C ASN A 14 0.28 -2.94 -18.36
N GLY A 15 1.07 -3.20 -17.31
CA GLY A 15 1.10 -4.48 -16.60
C GLY A 15 -0.16 -4.75 -15.79
N GLN A 16 -0.44 -6.05 -15.53
CA GLN A 16 -1.57 -6.53 -14.72
C GLN A 16 -1.25 -6.53 -13.21
N GLN A 17 -0.33 -5.69 -12.76
CA GLN A 17 0.07 -5.51 -11.37
C GLN A 17 0.87 -4.23 -11.19
N LEU A 18 1.00 -3.78 -9.93
CA LEU A 18 1.97 -2.76 -9.56
C LEU A 18 3.38 -3.30 -9.82
N ASN A 19 4.18 -2.58 -10.59
CA ASN A 19 5.56 -2.94 -10.95
C ASN A 19 6.58 -2.07 -10.21
N ALA A 20 7.83 -2.54 -10.15
CA ALA A 20 8.91 -1.79 -9.52
C ALA A 20 9.15 -0.42 -10.19
N ASP A 21 8.95 -0.34 -11.50
CA ASP A 21 9.17 0.88 -12.25
C ASP A 21 8.10 1.96 -12.00
N ASP A 22 6.93 1.58 -11.50
CA ASP A 22 5.91 2.54 -11.03
C ASP A 22 6.37 3.30 -9.76
N LEU A 23 7.44 2.83 -9.12
CA LEU A 23 8.02 3.40 -7.89
C LEU A 23 9.39 4.04 -8.12
N ILE A 24 9.76 4.33 -9.38
CA ILE A 24 11.06 4.98 -9.70
C ILE A 24 11.10 6.40 -9.14
N SER A 25 10.01 7.14 -9.28
CA SER A 25 9.95 8.56 -8.92
C SER A 25 9.72 8.79 -7.43
N ALA A 26 8.98 7.90 -6.76
CA ALA A 26 8.65 8.04 -5.35
C ALA A 26 8.17 6.71 -4.73
N ASP A 27 8.40 6.57 -3.44
CA ASP A 27 7.78 5.53 -2.63
C ASP A 27 6.25 5.71 -2.60
N LYS A 28 5.51 4.63 -2.45
CA LYS A 28 4.04 4.66 -2.40
C LYS A 28 3.53 4.06 -1.11
N ILE A 29 2.65 4.80 -0.42
CA ILE A 29 1.86 4.23 0.68
C ILE A 29 0.57 3.69 0.09
N ILE A 30 0.28 2.42 0.38
CA ILE A 30 -0.98 1.78 0.00
C ILE A 30 -1.73 1.32 1.25
N THR A 31 -3.06 1.48 1.23
CA THR A 31 -3.97 0.98 2.27
C THR A 31 -4.82 -0.14 1.68
N VAL A 32 -4.79 -1.30 2.31
CA VAL A 32 -5.40 -2.54 1.79
C VAL A 32 -6.94 -2.43 1.77
N THR A 33 -7.55 -2.77 0.63
CA THR A 33 -9.01 -2.87 0.47
C THR A 33 -9.48 -4.32 0.35
N GLY A 34 -8.61 -5.22 -0.10
CA GLY A 34 -8.96 -6.62 -0.27
C GLY A 34 -7.75 -7.50 -0.54
N ILE A 35 -7.94 -8.80 -0.28
CA ILE A 35 -6.93 -9.83 -0.49
C ILE A 35 -7.53 -10.94 -1.35
N LYS A 36 -6.81 -11.33 -2.38
CA LYS A 36 -7.20 -12.43 -3.28
C LYS A 36 -6.10 -13.49 -3.34
N ARG A 37 -6.50 -14.75 -3.31
CA ARG A 37 -5.59 -15.87 -3.59
C ARG A 37 -5.65 -16.24 -5.06
N SER A 38 -4.50 -16.62 -5.60
CA SER A 38 -4.33 -17.11 -6.96
C SER A 38 -3.79 -18.55 -6.93
N THR A 39 -4.05 -19.32 -7.97
CA THR A 39 -3.46 -20.65 -8.19
C THR A 39 -2.00 -20.58 -8.62
N SER A 40 -1.49 -19.40 -8.98
CA SER A 40 -0.09 -19.20 -9.32
C SER A 40 0.82 -19.52 -8.13
N LYS A 41 1.73 -20.47 -8.31
CA LYS A 41 2.75 -20.81 -7.29
C LYS A 41 3.74 -19.66 -7.03
N GLN A 42 4.02 -18.85 -8.04
CA GLN A 42 4.98 -17.73 -7.95
C GLN A 42 4.35 -16.51 -7.28
N GLN A 43 3.11 -16.17 -7.64
CA GLN A 43 2.37 -15.00 -7.15
C GLN A 43 1.00 -15.43 -6.61
N PRO A 44 0.94 -16.20 -5.50
CA PRO A 44 -0.32 -16.75 -4.97
C PRO A 44 -1.18 -15.71 -4.24
N LEU A 45 -0.69 -14.48 -4.07
CA LEU A 45 -1.36 -13.42 -3.31
C LEU A 45 -1.43 -12.14 -4.13
N SER A 46 -2.62 -11.57 -4.21
CA SER A 46 -2.90 -10.23 -4.75
C SER A 46 -3.52 -9.36 -3.67
N ILE A 47 -3.04 -8.14 -3.53
CA ILE A 47 -3.48 -7.14 -2.57
C ILE A 47 -4.08 -5.97 -3.35
N ASP A 48 -5.39 -5.79 -3.22
CA ASP A 48 -6.10 -4.61 -3.72
C ASP A 48 -5.94 -3.47 -2.70
N TYR A 49 -5.88 -2.22 -3.16
CA TYR A 49 -5.64 -1.06 -2.30
C TYR A 49 -6.36 0.19 -2.80
N TYR A 50 -6.55 1.18 -1.93
CA TYR A 50 -7.17 2.47 -2.31
C TYR A 50 -6.32 3.20 -3.36
N GLY A 51 -6.97 3.84 -4.34
CA GLY A 51 -6.30 4.50 -5.45
C GLY A 51 -5.60 3.53 -6.41
N MET A 52 -5.93 2.25 -6.35
CA MET A 52 -5.41 1.26 -7.29
C MET A 52 -5.97 1.51 -8.70
N GLN A 53 -5.08 1.60 -9.68
CA GLN A 53 -5.51 1.58 -11.07
C GLN A 53 -6.23 0.26 -11.42
N PRO A 54 -7.19 0.24 -12.34
CA PRO A 54 -7.94 -0.95 -12.69
C PRO A 54 -7.01 -2.13 -12.99
N ASN A 55 -7.27 -3.26 -12.33
CA ASN A 55 -6.53 -4.53 -12.50
C ASN A 55 -5.02 -4.48 -12.21
N ARG A 56 -4.54 -3.54 -11.38
CA ARG A 56 -3.12 -3.44 -11.01
C ARG A 56 -2.86 -3.63 -9.51
N PRO A 57 -3.21 -4.80 -8.92
CA PRO A 57 -2.97 -5.08 -7.52
C PRO A 57 -1.47 -5.18 -7.20
N PHE A 58 -1.11 -5.01 -5.94
CA PHE A 58 0.21 -5.37 -5.45
C PHE A 58 0.31 -6.88 -5.25
N LYS A 59 1.31 -7.51 -5.86
CA LYS A 59 1.60 -8.95 -5.72
C LYS A 59 2.95 -9.13 -5.02
N PRO A 60 2.96 -9.28 -3.69
CA PRO A 60 4.20 -9.37 -2.93
C PRO A 60 4.99 -10.63 -3.25
N CYS A 61 6.31 -10.50 -3.42
CA CYS A 61 7.22 -11.62 -3.55
C CYS A 61 7.28 -12.45 -2.25
N LEU A 62 7.86 -13.66 -2.31
CA LEU A 62 7.94 -14.57 -1.16
C LEU A 62 8.50 -13.91 0.11
N THR A 63 9.57 -13.13 -0.03
CA THR A 63 10.21 -12.45 1.10
C THR A 63 9.26 -11.45 1.76
N MET A 64 8.57 -10.62 0.96
CA MET A 64 7.60 -9.65 1.46
C MET A 64 6.39 -10.32 2.09
N ARG A 65 5.93 -11.44 1.55
CA ARG A 65 4.85 -12.24 2.17
C ARG A 65 5.24 -12.78 3.55
N LYS A 66 6.49 -13.24 3.72
CA LYS A 66 6.98 -13.68 5.03
C LYS A 66 6.96 -12.56 6.07
N ILE A 67 7.33 -11.35 5.67
CA ILE A 67 7.27 -10.17 6.53
C ILE A 67 5.81 -9.86 6.91
N LEU A 68 4.92 -9.78 5.92
CA LEU A 68 3.50 -9.52 6.18
C LEU A 68 2.87 -10.57 7.10
N PHE A 69 3.21 -11.85 6.94
CA PHE A 69 2.72 -12.90 7.81
C PHE A 69 3.28 -12.80 9.24
N ALA A 70 4.54 -12.40 9.38
CA ALA A 70 5.14 -12.23 10.69
C ALA A 70 4.52 -11.06 11.46
N GLU A 71 4.24 -9.94 10.77
CA GLU A 71 3.77 -8.71 11.40
C GLU A 71 2.24 -8.63 11.50
N TRP A 72 1.52 -9.07 10.47
CA TRP A 72 0.07 -8.95 10.40
C TRP A 72 -0.70 -10.27 10.59
N GLY A 73 0.02 -11.39 10.72
CA GLY A 73 -0.57 -12.72 10.83
C GLY A 73 -0.99 -13.30 9.47
N THR A 74 -1.54 -14.51 9.51
CA THR A 74 -1.88 -15.29 8.30
C THR A 74 -3.32 -15.12 7.82
N ASP A 75 -4.17 -14.43 8.60
CA ASP A 75 -5.56 -14.15 8.22
C ASP A 75 -5.64 -12.84 7.41
N GLY A 76 -5.76 -12.97 6.08
CA GLY A 76 -5.83 -11.82 5.19
C GLY A 76 -7.02 -10.88 5.42
N ARG A 77 -8.09 -11.33 6.09
CA ARG A 77 -9.23 -10.47 6.45
C ARG A 77 -8.81 -9.37 7.41
N GLN A 78 -7.84 -9.66 8.29
CA GLN A 78 -7.29 -8.70 9.25
C GLN A 78 -6.32 -7.70 8.63
N TRP A 79 -5.98 -7.84 7.35
CA TRP A 79 -5.11 -6.91 6.65
C TRP A 79 -5.89 -5.74 6.03
N VAL A 80 -7.19 -5.90 5.83
CA VAL A 80 -8.04 -4.83 5.26
C VAL A 80 -8.05 -3.62 6.19
N GLY A 81 -7.80 -2.44 5.61
CA GLY A 81 -7.66 -1.17 6.34
C GLY A 81 -6.25 -0.88 6.86
N LYS A 82 -5.33 -1.87 6.86
CA LYS A 82 -3.94 -1.63 7.21
C LYS A 82 -3.15 -1.07 6.03
N SER A 83 -2.06 -0.38 6.34
CA SER A 83 -1.26 0.34 5.35
C SER A 83 0.19 -0.11 5.34
N MET A 84 0.81 -0.03 4.16
CA MET A 84 2.23 -0.31 3.98
C MET A 84 2.88 0.71 3.05
N LYS A 85 4.15 1.03 3.31
CA LYS A 85 4.97 1.86 2.42
C LYS A 85 5.84 0.97 1.56
N LEU A 86 5.69 1.11 0.26
CA LEU A 86 6.39 0.37 -0.79
C LEU A 86 7.47 1.25 -1.41
N TYR A 87 8.62 0.65 -1.72
CA TYR A 87 9.71 1.30 -2.44
C TYR A 87 10.31 0.37 -3.49
N ARG A 88 11.01 0.96 -4.46
CA ARG A 88 11.79 0.22 -5.46
C ARG A 88 13.18 -0.10 -4.91
N ASP A 89 13.50 -1.38 -4.84
CA ASP A 89 14.86 -1.87 -4.58
C ASP A 89 15.52 -2.21 -5.92
N SER A 90 16.43 -1.35 -6.38
CA SER A 90 17.14 -1.51 -7.67
C SER A 90 18.07 -2.72 -7.70
N GLU A 91 18.49 -3.25 -6.56
CA GLU A 91 19.40 -4.37 -6.46
C GLU A 91 18.74 -5.73 -6.64
N VAL A 92 17.42 -5.77 -6.72
CA VAL A 92 16.69 -7.02 -6.98
C VAL A 92 16.97 -7.50 -8.39
N LYS A 93 17.39 -8.78 -8.49
CA LYS A 93 17.71 -9.43 -9.74
C LYS A 93 16.62 -10.43 -10.16
N PHE A 94 16.40 -10.53 -11.45
CA PHE A 94 15.71 -11.63 -12.08
C PHE A 94 16.70 -12.34 -13.03
N GLY A 95 17.09 -13.56 -12.68
CA GLY A 95 18.24 -14.21 -13.33
C GLY A 95 19.54 -13.45 -13.07
N THR A 96 20.23 -13.02 -14.11
CA THR A 96 21.46 -12.24 -14.05
C THR A 96 21.23 -10.73 -14.07
N GLU A 97 20.06 -10.26 -14.48
CA GLU A 97 19.76 -8.84 -14.69
C GLU A 97 19.20 -8.17 -13.42
N LYS A 98 19.62 -6.93 -13.16
CA LYS A 98 19.07 -6.06 -12.12
C LYS A 98 17.80 -5.40 -12.66
N THR A 99 16.67 -6.04 -12.49
CA THR A 99 15.36 -5.52 -12.95
C THR A 99 14.67 -4.64 -11.92
N GLY A 100 15.18 -4.64 -10.68
CA GLY A 100 14.50 -4.01 -9.57
C GLY A 100 13.34 -4.85 -9.03
N GLY A 101 12.87 -4.50 -7.84
CA GLY A 101 11.74 -5.17 -7.22
C GLY A 101 11.06 -4.31 -6.15
N ILE A 102 9.82 -4.62 -5.84
CA ILE A 102 9.08 -3.90 -4.80
C ILE A 102 9.42 -4.49 -3.43
N ARG A 103 9.75 -3.60 -2.48
CA ARG A 103 9.99 -3.92 -1.07
C ARG A 103 9.07 -3.11 -0.17
N ILE A 104 8.88 -3.59 1.04
CA ILE A 104 8.14 -2.92 2.10
C ILE A 104 9.17 -2.31 3.06
N SER A 105 9.04 -1.02 3.37
CA SER A 105 9.88 -0.30 4.33
C SER A 105 9.17 0.01 5.64
N HIS A 106 7.84 0.16 5.60
CA HIS A 106 7.03 0.48 6.77
C HIS A 106 5.70 -0.26 6.75
N LEU A 107 5.18 -0.58 7.93
CA LEU A 107 3.84 -1.15 8.13
C LEU A 107 3.09 -0.36 9.21
N SER A 108 1.77 -0.19 9.02
CA SER A 108 0.87 0.20 10.11
C SER A 108 0.58 -1.01 11.02
N ASP A 109 -0.02 -0.76 12.18
CA ASP A 109 -0.51 -1.80 13.09
C ASP A 109 0.57 -2.80 13.53
N ILE A 110 1.80 -2.33 13.66
CA ILE A 110 2.90 -3.00 14.35
C ILE A 110 3.27 -2.20 15.60
N GLU A 111 3.73 -2.88 16.64
CA GLU A 111 4.03 -2.21 17.92
C GLU A 111 5.24 -1.29 17.80
N LYS A 112 6.30 -1.79 17.20
CA LYS A 112 7.59 -1.11 17.04
C LYS A 112 8.28 -1.55 15.75
N GLN A 113 9.42 -0.94 15.44
CA GLN A 113 10.30 -1.39 14.37
C GLN A 113 10.63 -2.88 14.52
N ALA A 114 10.54 -3.62 13.43
CA ALA A 114 10.87 -5.04 13.35
C ALA A 114 12.06 -5.26 12.40
N VAL A 115 12.89 -6.26 12.71
CA VAL A 115 14.03 -6.66 11.88
C VAL A 115 13.89 -8.14 11.51
N HIS A 116 13.90 -8.42 10.21
CA HIS A 116 13.74 -9.76 9.66
C HIS A 116 14.98 -10.19 8.89
N ASN A 117 15.68 -11.22 9.35
CA ASN A 117 16.80 -11.81 8.62
C ASN A 117 16.32 -13.00 7.79
N LEU A 118 16.02 -12.76 6.51
CA LEU A 118 15.37 -13.71 5.62
C LEU A 118 16.31 -14.26 4.54
N LEU A 119 16.11 -15.53 4.19
CA LEU A 119 16.81 -16.16 3.08
C LEU A 119 16.25 -15.61 1.76
N VAL A 120 17.07 -14.92 0.97
CA VAL A 120 16.72 -14.34 -0.33
C VAL A 120 17.20 -15.19 -1.51
N SER A 121 18.18 -16.07 -1.30
CA SER A 121 18.63 -17.10 -2.23
C SER A 121 19.18 -18.30 -1.46
N LYS A 122 19.56 -19.39 -2.17
CA LYS A 122 20.00 -20.65 -1.54
C LYS A 122 21.03 -20.49 -0.41
N MET A 123 21.89 -19.46 -0.49
CA MET A 123 22.98 -19.27 0.49
C MET A 123 23.09 -17.82 1.00
N LYS A 124 22.16 -16.92 0.62
CA LYS A 124 22.23 -15.51 1.01
C LYS A 124 21.05 -15.14 1.89
N ARG A 125 21.35 -14.69 3.10
CA ARG A 125 20.40 -13.98 3.97
C ARG A 125 20.54 -12.48 3.78
N GLN A 126 19.43 -11.80 3.96
CA GLN A 126 19.36 -10.33 3.93
C GLN A 126 18.48 -9.86 5.08
N GLU A 127 18.92 -8.81 5.72
CA GLU A 127 18.16 -8.13 6.75
C GLU A 127 17.18 -7.14 6.13
N PHE A 128 15.97 -7.13 6.65
CA PHE A 128 14.90 -6.19 6.28
C PHE A 128 14.42 -5.50 7.54
N THR A 129 14.66 -4.20 7.61
CA THR A 129 14.13 -3.36 8.67
C THR A 129 12.78 -2.81 8.25
N ILE A 130 11.76 -3.08 9.05
CA ILE A 130 10.39 -2.62 8.85
C ILE A 130 10.07 -1.60 9.93
N ASN A 131 9.85 -0.36 9.54
CA ASN A 131 9.51 0.71 10.45
C ASN A 131 7.99 0.79 10.65
N LYS A 132 7.56 1.37 11.76
CA LYS A 132 6.16 1.67 12.00
C LYS A 132 5.73 2.88 11.18
N LEU A 133 4.62 2.75 10.44
CA LEU A 133 3.94 3.91 9.85
C LEU A 133 3.25 4.73 10.94
N PRO A 134 3.41 6.05 10.97
CA PRO A 134 2.65 6.89 11.87
C PRO A 134 1.15 6.83 11.50
N THR A 135 0.30 6.71 12.51
CA THR A 135 -1.14 6.80 12.34
C THR A 135 -1.59 8.26 12.28
N TYR A 136 -2.65 8.52 11.52
CA TYR A 136 -3.26 9.84 11.46
C TYR A 136 -3.80 10.23 12.84
N PRO A 137 -3.43 11.40 13.42
CA PRO A 137 -3.87 11.78 14.74
C PRO A 137 -5.40 11.87 14.84
N GLN A 138 -5.96 11.32 15.92
CA GLN A 138 -7.42 11.31 16.11
C GLN A 138 -7.99 12.74 16.22
N THR A 139 -7.28 13.64 16.89
CA THR A 139 -7.68 15.05 17.01
C THR A 139 -7.83 15.74 15.66
N ASP A 140 -6.87 15.50 14.76
CA ASP A 140 -6.90 16.08 13.40
C ASP A 140 -7.99 15.43 12.57
N PHE A 141 -8.24 14.14 12.77
CA PHE A 141 -9.32 13.42 12.11
C PHE A 141 -10.66 14.00 12.52
N ASP A 142 -10.93 14.17 13.81
CA ASP A 142 -12.18 14.69 14.33
C ASP A 142 -12.49 16.10 13.79
N GLN A 143 -11.46 16.94 13.62
CA GLN A 143 -11.61 18.26 13.04
C GLN A 143 -11.92 18.27 11.54
N LYS A 144 -11.40 17.30 10.78
CA LYS A 144 -11.47 17.26 9.31
C LYS A 144 -12.54 16.33 8.76
N ALA A 145 -12.99 15.34 9.54
CA ALA A 145 -13.86 14.28 9.05
C ALA A 145 -15.18 14.82 8.45
N ALA A 146 -15.82 15.79 9.10
CA ALA A 146 -17.07 16.38 8.60
C ALA A 146 -16.87 17.04 7.22
N ALA A 147 -15.82 17.85 7.08
CA ALA A 147 -15.50 18.52 5.81
C ALA A 147 -15.15 17.52 4.70
N TRP A 148 -14.44 16.44 5.02
CA TRP A 148 -14.15 15.37 4.06
C TRP A 148 -15.43 14.66 3.60
N ILE A 149 -16.32 14.32 4.53
CA ILE A 149 -17.60 13.67 4.23
C ILE A 149 -18.44 14.55 3.31
N GLU A 150 -18.57 15.84 3.62
CA GLU A 150 -19.31 16.81 2.79
C GLU A 150 -18.69 16.93 1.39
N ALA A 151 -17.38 17.04 1.28
CA ALA A 151 -16.69 17.14 0.01
C ALA A 151 -16.85 15.88 -0.86
N ILE A 152 -16.83 14.68 -0.22
CA ILE A 152 -17.06 13.41 -0.91
C ILE A 152 -18.51 13.32 -1.40
N LYS A 153 -19.49 13.64 -0.54
CA LYS A 153 -20.91 13.66 -0.91
C LYS A 153 -21.21 14.64 -2.04
N ALA A 154 -20.52 15.78 -2.05
CA ALA A 154 -20.62 16.77 -3.13
C ALA A 154 -19.88 16.37 -4.42
N GLY A 155 -19.24 15.21 -4.46
CA GLY A 155 -18.47 14.74 -5.62
C GLY A 155 -17.19 15.54 -5.92
N LYS A 156 -16.74 16.40 -4.98
CA LYS A 156 -15.54 17.23 -5.14
C LYS A 156 -14.24 16.46 -4.99
N ILE A 157 -14.24 15.43 -4.14
CA ILE A 157 -13.11 14.54 -3.89
C ILE A 157 -13.63 13.11 -3.70
N THR A 158 -12.74 12.12 -3.84
CA THR A 158 -13.04 10.72 -3.55
C THR A 158 -12.47 10.29 -2.21
N LEU A 159 -12.97 9.19 -1.66
CA LEU A 159 -12.40 8.59 -0.45
C LEU A 159 -10.92 8.23 -0.65
N ASP A 160 -10.55 7.71 -1.83
CA ASP A 160 -9.18 7.38 -2.19
C ASP A 160 -8.26 8.61 -2.10
N GLN A 161 -8.72 9.75 -2.61
CA GLN A 161 -7.97 11.01 -2.53
C GLN A 161 -7.84 11.53 -1.09
N VAL A 162 -8.84 11.31 -0.24
CA VAL A 162 -8.73 11.64 1.20
C VAL A 162 -7.67 10.78 1.87
N ILE A 163 -7.69 9.46 1.62
CA ILE A 163 -6.72 8.52 2.20
C ILE A 163 -5.30 8.86 1.73
N GLU A 164 -5.12 9.15 0.45
CA GLU A 164 -3.83 9.54 -0.13
C GLU A 164 -3.31 10.84 0.50
N LYS A 165 -4.13 11.89 0.59
CA LYS A 165 -3.74 13.16 1.22
C LYS A 165 -3.42 13.01 2.71
N ALA A 166 -4.19 12.22 3.43
CA ALA A 166 -3.94 11.96 4.85
C ALA A 166 -2.58 11.30 5.08
N SER A 167 -2.14 10.43 4.15
CA SER A 167 -0.88 9.68 4.27
C SER A 167 0.37 10.56 4.36
N ALA A 168 0.30 11.83 3.96
CA ALA A 168 1.38 12.79 4.15
C ALA A 168 1.62 13.14 5.63
N THR A 169 0.60 13.05 6.49
CA THR A 169 0.69 13.30 7.94
C THR A 169 0.77 11.97 8.70
N GLY A 170 0.00 10.98 8.28
CA GLY A 170 -0.10 9.65 8.87
C GLY A 170 -1.18 8.85 8.16
N VAL A 171 -1.14 7.53 8.32
CA VAL A 171 -2.15 6.67 7.67
C VAL A 171 -3.44 6.63 8.50
N LEU A 172 -4.59 6.75 7.84
CA LEU A 172 -5.87 6.56 8.49
C LEU A 172 -5.98 5.13 9.02
N THR A 173 -6.48 5.00 10.24
CA THR A 173 -6.77 3.67 10.83
C THR A 173 -7.98 3.03 10.15
N ALA A 174 -8.09 1.70 10.26
CA ALA A 174 -9.27 0.99 9.76
C ALA A 174 -10.58 1.57 10.32
N THR A 175 -10.60 1.94 11.62
CA THR A 175 -11.75 2.56 12.28
C THR A 175 -12.11 3.92 11.66
N GLN A 176 -11.11 4.78 11.40
CA GLN A 176 -11.33 6.08 10.76
C GLN A 176 -11.87 5.92 9.33
N ILE A 177 -11.34 4.97 8.57
CA ILE A 177 -11.82 4.65 7.22
C ILE A 177 -13.27 4.15 7.24
N GLU A 178 -13.60 3.22 8.15
CA GLU A 178 -14.96 2.70 8.27
C GLU A 178 -15.96 3.78 8.73
N PHE A 179 -15.55 4.70 9.60
CA PHE A 179 -16.35 5.87 9.96
C PHE A 179 -16.69 6.72 8.74
N LEU A 180 -15.69 7.05 7.90
CA LEU A 180 -15.91 7.81 6.66
C LEU A 180 -16.87 7.08 5.72
N LYS A 181 -16.64 5.77 5.49
CA LYS A 181 -17.51 4.95 4.62
C LYS A 181 -18.95 4.89 5.11
N GLY A 182 -19.15 4.67 6.41
CA GLY A 182 -20.47 4.63 7.03
C GLY A 182 -21.22 5.95 6.87
N SER A 183 -20.53 7.06 7.12
CA SER A 183 -21.10 8.41 7.02
C SER A 183 -21.44 8.83 5.57
N ILE A 184 -20.75 8.26 4.57
CA ILE A 184 -21.02 8.52 3.15
C ILE A 184 -22.23 7.71 2.67
N LYS A 185 -22.43 6.47 3.16
CA LYS A 185 -23.52 5.58 2.73
C LYS A 185 -24.90 5.95 3.32
N ASN A 186 -24.92 6.56 4.49
CA ASN A 186 -26.15 6.85 5.25
C ASN A 186 -26.79 8.21 4.87
N ALA A 187 -26.63 8.65 3.65
CA ALA A 187 -27.22 9.90 3.14
C ALA A 187 -28.07 9.66 1.90
#